data_11997ff935efd0483f17462e9d55964d
#
_entry.id   11997ff935efd0483f17462e9d55964d
#
_cell.length_a   1.000
_cell.length_b   1.000
_cell.length_c   1.000
_cell.angle_alpha   90.00
_cell.angle_beta   90.00
_cell.angle_gamma   90.00
#
_symmetry.space_group_name_H-M   'P 1'
#
loop_
_entity.id
_entity.type
_entity.pdbx_description
1 polymer ?
#
loop_
_entity_poly.entity_id
_entity_poly.type
_entity_poly.pdbx_seq_one_letter_code
_entity_poly.pdbx_strand_id
1 'polypeptide(L)'
;MNDKRAYYYPALAYVAMLLLLWVLSWFVGIFELLYSPGFDLEPLVSSRGVRWAVRSSLQSLNDVPWGTIILVTGIVGFLRGSGFKKVLSALVHSRGITKNQRRASVYAMIALACLLFLLLMAVMSPWNLLLGVGGGFAGSPLMQGWLVILFLCIFFVAVTYGVVYGNFRSAMDVICSLGDTFVLAVPGIIAVVPAAGIIACLEYTGIFAAFNMLPEDIAVFADIVYAIPFLYIILLRRIEKKDETGIDDIENS
;
A
#
# COMPACT_ATOMS: atom_id res chain seq x y z
N MET A 1 -23.14 -13.73 8.91
CA MET A 1 -23.34 -13.19 7.54
C MET A 1 -22.42 -11.97 7.44
N ASN A 2 -21.14 -12.20 7.00
CA ASN A 2 -20.12 -11.14 6.98
C ASN A 2 -20.60 -10.01 6.08
N ASP A 3 -20.78 -8.85 6.66
CA ASP A 3 -21.23 -7.68 5.91
C ASP A 3 -20.08 -7.17 5.01
N LYS A 4 -19.99 -7.74 3.81
CA LYS A 4 -19.00 -7.33 2.79
C LYS A 4 -19.02 -5.82 2.53
N ARG A 5 -20.10 -5.13 2.91
CA ARG A 5 -20.26 -3.68 2.79
C ARG A 5 -19.30 -2.93 3.71
N ALA A 6 -18.97 -3.50 4.87
CA ALA A 6 -18.06 -2.88 5.83
C ALA A 6 -16.67 -2.58 5.24
N TYR A 7 -16.20 -3.39 4.30
CA TYR A 7 -14.93 -3.17 3.61
C TYR A 7 -14.91 -1.91 2.73
N TYR A 8 -16.06 -1.39 2.32
CA TYR A 8 -16.18 -0.21 1.45
C TYR A 8 -16.42 1.10 2.22
N TYR A 9 -16.57 1.05 3.55
CA TYR A 9 -16.75 2.27 4.36
C TYR A 9 -15.63 3.31 4.17
N PRO A 10 -14.33 2.97 4.05
CA PRO A 10 -13.30 3.97 3.78
C PRO A 10 -13.50 4.71 2.46
N ALA A 11 -13.92 4.00 1.41
CA ALA A 11 -14.21 4.63 0.13
C ALA A 11 -15.38 5.62 0.24
N LEU A 12 -16.46 5.22 0.94
CA LEU A 12 -17.62 6.07 1.19
C LEU A 12 -17.23 7.30 2.04
N ALA A 13 -16.42 7.10 3.08
CA ALA A 13 -15.93 8.18 3.94
C ALA A 13 -15.10 9.19 3.15
N TYR A 14 -14.22 8.75 2.25
CA TYR A 14 -13.43 9.65 1.42
C TYR A 14 -14.27 10.39 0.39
N VAL A 15 -15.27 9.74 -0.20
CA VAL A 15 -16.23 10.44 -1.08
C VAL A 15 -17.00 11.51 -0.31
N ALA A 16 -17.48 11.17 0.90
CA ALA A 16 -18.17 12.14 1.75
C ALA A 16 -17.25 13.29 2.15
N MET A 17 -15.99 13.01 2.50
CA MET A 17 -15.00 14.04 2.82
C MET A 17 -14.67 14.92 1.63
N LEU A 18 -14.56 14.36 0.43
CA LEU A 18 -14.36 15.14 -0.80
C LEU A 18 -15.53 16.10 -1.05
N LEU A 19 -16.78 15.61 -0.93
CA LEU A 19 -17.97 16.45 -1.07
C LEU A 19 -18.01 17.53 0.00
N LEU A 20 -17.65 17.21 1.23
CA LEU A 20 -17.59 18.17 2.33
C LEU A 20 -16.53 19.25 2.07
N LEU A 21 -15.37 18.92 1.52
CA LEU A 21 -14.36 19.88 1.11
C LEU A 21 -14.89 20.86 0.05
N TRP A 22 -15.66 20.36 -0.92
CA TRP A 22 -16.30 21.20 -1.93
C TRP A 22 -17.31 22.19 -1.30
N VAL A 23 -18.12 21.71 -0.36
CA VAL A 23 -19.10 22.55 0.37
C VAL A 23 -18.38 23.58 1.24
N LEU A 24 -17.35 23.17 1.99
CA LEU A 24 -16.57 24.08 2.84
C LEU A 24 -15.84 25.14 1.99
N SER A 25 -15.30 24.77 0.85
CA SER A 25 -14.64 25.71 -0.07
C SER A 25 -15.60 26.79 -0.58
N TRP A 26 -16.87 26.49 -0.72
CA TRP A 26 -17.89 27.50 -1.04
C TRP A 26 -18.03 28.53 0.07
N PHE A 27 -18.06 28.09 1.34
CA PHE A 27 -18.11 29.02 2.48
C PHE A 27 -16.83 29.88 2.58
N VAL A 28 -15.66 29.31 2.30
CA VAL A 28 -14.39 30.04 2.27
C VAL A 28 -14.46 31.17 1.22
N GLY A 29 -14.97 30.90 0.02
CA GLY A 29 -15.17 31.93 -1.02
C GLY A 29 -16.09 33.06 -0.61
N ILE A 30 -17.16 32.79 0.15
CA ILE A 30 -18.05 33.81 0.69
C ILE A 30 -17.33 34.64 1.79
N PHE A 31 -16.55 33.97 2.65
CA PHE A 31 -15.85 34.59 3.76
C PHE A 31 -14.71 35.51 3.28
N GLU A 32 -14.01 35.12 2.23
CA GLU A 32 -12.96 35.91 1.59
C GLU A 32 -13.55 37.23 1.00
N LEU A 33 -14.75 37.14 0.42
CA LEU A 33 -15.46 38.27 -0.14
C LEU A 33 -15.91 39.30 0.94
N LEU A 34 -16.14 38.82 2.18
CA LEU A 34 -16.64 39.65 3.30
C LEU A 34 -15.55 40.20 4.20
N TYR A 35 -14.45 39.50 4.38
CA TYR A 35 -13.47 39.78 5.44
C TYR A 35 -12.02 40.02 4.97
N SER A 36 -11.69 39.75 3.67
CA SER A 36 -10.30 39.84 3.15
C SER A 36 -9.24 39.35 4.15
N PRO A 37 -9.33 38.16 4.68
CA PRO A 37 -8.25 37.63 5.51
C PRO A 37 -7.03 37.46 4.61
N GLY A 38 -5.84 37.85 5.06
CA GLY A 38 -4.60 37.79 4.29
C GLY A 38 -4.08 36.37 3.97
N PHE A 39 -4.98 35.42 3.82
CA PHE A 39 -4.71 34.04 3.37
C PHE A 39 -5.18 33.92 1.94
N ASP A 40 -4.25 33.70 1.01
CA ASP A 40 -4.56 33.42 -0.40
C ASP A 40 -5.11 31.98 -0.55
N LEU A 41 -6.36 31.76 -0.10
CA LEU A 41 -7.05 30.49 -0.29
C LEU A 41 -7.91 30.56 -1.55
N GLU A 42 -7.64 29.68 -2.52
CA GLU A 42 -8.44 29.63 -3.75
C GLU A 42 -9.70 28.75 -3.57
N PRO A 43 -10.92 29.31 -3.74
CA PRO A 43 -12.14 28.52 -3.59
C PRO A 43 -12.34 27.56 -4.76
N LEU A 44 -12.62 26.27 -4.44
CA LEU A 44 -12.90 25.22 -5.44
C LEU A 44 -14.15 25.53 -6.29
N VAL A 45 -15.14 26.19 -5.72
CA VAL A 45 -16.42 26.52 -6.38
C VAL A 45 -16.33 27.83 -7.17
N SER A 46 -15.15 28.30 -7.51
CA SER A 46 -14.91 29.38 -8.43
C SER A 46 -14.91 28.89 -9.89
N SER A 47 -15.08 29.80 -10.86
CA SER A 47 -14.92 29.45 -12.29
C SER A 47 -13.54 28.90 -12.63
N ARG A 48 -12.50 29.29 -11.87
CA ARG A 48 -11.13 28.75 -11.96
C ARG A 48 -11.06 27.36 -11.34
N GLY A 49 -11.62 27.18 -10.14
CA GLY A 49 -11.60 25.92 -9.40
C GLY A 49 -12.33 24.80 -10.14
N VAL A 50 -13.52 25.05 -10.67
CA VAL A 50 -14.26 24.07 -11.48
C VAL A 50 -13.48 23.67 -12.73
N ARG A 51 -12.86 24.64 -13.42
CA ARG A 51 -12.03 24.36 -14.60
C ARG A 51 -10.78 23.57 -14.24
N TRP A 52 -10.16 23.88 -13.11
CA TRP A 52 -9.03 23.13 -12.56
C TRP A 52 -9.45 21.70 -12.24
N ALA A 53 -10.57 21.51 -11.51
CA ALA A 53 -11.04 20.17 -11.13
C ALA A 53 -11.25 19.24 -12.34
N VAL A 54 -11.81 19.76 -13.44
CA VAL A 54 -12.01 18.98 -14.67
C VAL A 54 -10.66 18.63 -15.34
N ARG A 55 -9.69 19.55 -15.33
CA ARG A 55 -8.40 19.33 -15.97
C ARG A 55 -7.47 18.45 -15.13
N SER A 56 -7.47 18.64 -13.82
CA SER A 56 -6.50 18.03 -12.90
C SER A 56 -6.97 16.71 -12.32
N SER A 57 -8.24 16.33 -12.51
CA SER A 57 -8.79 15.07 -12.00
C SER A 57 -8.03 13.82 -12.52
N LEU A 58 -7.56 13.85 -13.76
CA LEU A 58 -6.77 12.77 -14.32
C LEU A 58 -5.30 12.84 -13.86
N GLN A 59 -4.76 14.04 -13.66
CA GLN A 59 -3.39 14.24 -13.21
C GLN A 59 -3.22 13.79 -11.77
N SER A 60 -4.16 14.11 -10.87
CA SER A 60 -4.12 13.67 -9.47
C SER A 60 -4.12 12.14 -9.32
N LEU A 61 -4.70 11.41 -10.27
CA LEU A 61 -4.62 9.94 -10.30
C LEU A 61 -3.24 9.43 -10.74
N ASN A 62 -2.49 10.19 -11.54
CA ASN A 62 -1.13 9.81 -11.91
C ASN A 62 -0.14 9.99 -10.76
N ASP A 63 -0.41 10.91 -9.83
CA ASP A 63 0.44 11.17 -8.67
C ASP A 63 0.30 10.09 -7.58
N VAL A 64 -0.70 9.21 -7.71
CA VAL A 64 -0.88 8.06 -6.81
C VAL A 64 0.24 7.04 -7.05
N PRO A 65 0.87 6.53 -5.99
CA PRO A 65 1.94 5.53 -6.12
C PRO A 65 1.39 4.11 -6.43
N TRP A 66 0.75 3.95 -7.58
CA TRP A 66 0.13 2.68 -8.01
C TRP A 66 1.11 1.51 -8.00
N GLY A 67 2.37 1.76 -8.42
CA GLY A 67 3.43 0.76 -8.39
C GLY A 67 3.67 0.22 -6.97
N THR A 68 3.74 1.09 -5.98
CA THR A 68 3.90 0.74 -4.57
C THR A 68 2.72 -0.09 -4.06
N ILE A 69 1.48 0.33 -4.36
CA ILE A 69 0.27 -0.38 -3.96
C ILE A 69 0.25 -1.80 -4.52
N ILE A 70 0.57 -1.96 -5.81
CA ILE A 70 0.63 -3.25 -6.50
C ILE A 70 1.70 -4.14 -5.88
N LEU A 71 2.92 -3.63 -5.67
CA LEU A 71 4.04 -4.39 -5.11
C LEU A 71 3.75 -4.83 -3.68
N VAL A 72 3.25 -3.94 -2.82
CA VAL A 72 2.91 -4.27 -1.43
C VAL A 72 1.77 -5.29 -1.37
N THR A 73 0.72 -5.13 -2.20
CA THR A 73 -0.37 -6.11 -2.30
C THR A 73 0.16 -7.48 -2.75
N GLY A 74 1.08 -7.51 -3.72
CA GLY A 74 1.74 -8.72 -4.19
C GLY A 74 2.57 -9.40 -3.10
N ILE A 75 3.36 -8.64 -2.33
CA ILE A 75 4.11 -9.15 -1.17
C ILE A 75 3.18 -9.86 -0.20
N VAL A 76 2.09 -9.22 0.17
CA VAL A 76 1.09 -9.79 1.09
C VAL A 76 0.48 -11.06 0.50
N GLY A 77 0.22 -11.09 -0.81
CA GLY A 77 -0.31 -12.25 -1.53
C GLY A 77 0.60 -13.47 -1.43
N PHE A 78 1.85 -13.28 -1.76
CA PHE A 78 2.85 -14.36 -1.68
C PHE A 78 3.07 -14.88 -0.26
N LEU A 79 3.17 -14.00 0.73
CA LEU A 79 3.33 -14.40 2.14
C LEU A 79 2.12 -15.16 2.68
N ARG A 80 0.91 -14.85 2.19
CA ARG A 80 -0.32 -15.57 2.59
C ARG A 80 -0.43 -16.91 1.90
N GLY A 81 -0.29 -16.94 0.57
CA GLY A 81 -0.45 -18.15 -0.23
C GLY A 81 0.59 -19.21 0.06
N SER A 82 1.85 -18.81 0.25
CA SER A 82 2.93 -19.74 0.62
C SER A 82 2.76 -20.36 2.01
N GLY A 83 2.00 -19.70 2.91
CA GLY A 83 1.92 -20.09 4.32
C GLY A 83 3.15 -19.71 5.16
N PHE A 84 4.09 -18.98 4.59
CA PHE A 84 5.32 -18.52 5.27
C PHE A 84 5.02 -17.67 6.51
N LYS A 85 3.89 -16.96 6.52
CA LYS A 85 3.43 -16.19 7.68
C LYS A 85 3.30 -17.04 8.95
N LYS A 86 2.90 -18.31 8.84
CA LYS A 86 2.80 -19.23 9.99
C LYS A 86 4.16 -19.51 10.61
N VAL A 87 5.20 -19.69 9.78
CA VAL A 87 6.56 -19.91 10.27
C VAL A 87 7.14 -18.65 10.88
N LEU A 88 6.94 -17.50 10.24
CA LEU A 88 7.39 -16.22 10.80
C LEU A 88 6.75 -15.96 12.17
N SER A 89 5.46 -16.23 12.31
CA SER A 89 4.76 -16.16 13.59
C SER A 89 5.28 -17.19 14.61
N ALA A 90 5.60 -18.41 14.19
CA ALA A 90 6.14 -19.44 15.07
C ALA A 90 7.56 -19.08 15.56
N LEU A 91 8.40 -18.50 14.72
CA LEU A 91 9.72 -17.99 15.08
C LEU A 91 9.65 -16.87 16.13
N VAL A 92 8.71 -15.92 15.94
CA VAL A 92 8.54 -14.79 16.87
C VAL A 92 7.98 -15.23 18.23
N HIS A 93 7.09 -16.26 18.24
CA HIS A 93 6.45 -16.72 19.48
C HIS A 93 7.06 -17.99 20.06
N SER A 94 8.25 -18.41 19.62
CA SER A 94 8.97 -19.61 20.09
C SER A 94 8.10 -20.89 20.08
N ARG A 95 7.11 -20.98 19.19
CA ARG A 95 6.29 -22.18 19.01
C ARG A 95 7.06 -23.23 18.22
N GLY A 96 6.88 -24.50 18.57
CA GLY A 96 7.58 -25.62 17.92
C GLY A 96 7.31 -25.66 16.42
N ILE A 97 8.37 -25.66 15.61
CA ILE A 97 8.31 -25.74 14.15
C ILE A 97 8.34 -27.21 13.75
N THR A 98 7.43 -27.66 12.87
CA THR A 98 7.43 -29.02 12.35
C THR A 98 8.65 -29.29 11.46
N LYS A 99 9.07 -30.57 11.37
CA LYS A 99 10.24 -30.98 10.54
C LYS A 99 10.12 -30.49 9.08
N ASN A 100 8.90 -30.55 8.52
CA ASN A 100 8.64 -30.09 7.14
C ASN A 100 8.74 -28.57 7.00
N GLN A 101 8.23 -27.81 7.97
CA GLN A 101 8.37 -26.35 7.98
C GLN A 101 9.84 -25.94 8.09
N ARG A 102 10.62 -26.63 8.94
CA ARG A 102 12.05 -26.37 9.09
C ARG A 102 12.81 -26.61 7.79
N ARG A 103 12.53 -27.73 7.11
CA ARG A 103 13.14 -28.02 5.80
C ARG A 103 12.78 -26.94 4.78
N ALA A 104 11.50 -26.61 4.63
CA ALA A 104 11.05 -25.58 3.70
C ALA A 104 11.71 -24.22 3.99
N SER A 105 11.85 -23.85 5.27
CA SER A 105 12.52 -22.59 5.67
C SER A 105 14.01 -22.59 5.30
N VAL A 106 14.72 -23.73 5.45
CA VAL A 106 16.13 -23.82 5.06
C VAL A 106 16.29 -23.61 3.55
N TYR A 107 15.47 -24.26 2.73
CA TYR A 107 15.53 -24.05 1.27
C TYR A 107 15.17 -22.62 0.88
N ALA A 108 14.18 -22.00 1.53
CA ALA A 108 13.83 -20.61 1.30
C ALA A 108 14.97 -19.65 1.66
N MET A 109 15.70 -19.91 2.76
CA MET A 109 16.88 -19.13 3.14
C MET A 109 18.05 -19.32 2.16
N ILE A 110 18.25 -20.52 1.63
CA ILE A 110 19.26 -20.79 0.59
C ILE A 110 18.89 -20.00 -0.68
N ALA A 111 17.61 -20.02 -1.10
CA ALA A 111 17.16 -19.25 -2.26
C ALA A 111 17.37 -17.74 -2.07
N LEU A 112 17.09 -17.22 -0.87
CA LEU A 112 17.38 -15.83 -0.53
C LEU A 112 18.87 -15.52 -0.60
N ALA A 113 19.71 -16.39 -0.01
CA ALA A 113 21.16 -16.20 -0.04
C ALA A 113 21.71 -16.21 -1.49
N CYS A 114 21.23 -17.11 -2.35
CA CYS A 114 21.59 -17.13 -3.76
C CYS A 114 21.14 -15.83 -4.47
N LEU A 115 19.94 -15.34 -4.21
CA LEU A 115 19.47 -14.10 -4.81
C LEU A 115 20.28 -12.89 -4.35
N LEU A 116 20.57 -12.80 -3.04
CA LEU A 116 21.41 -11.73 -2.50
C LEU A 116 22.83 -11.79 -3.04
N PHE A 117 23.37 -12.98 -3.25
CA PHE A 117 24.67 -13.15 -3.90
C PHE A 117 24.65 -12.67 -5.35
N LEU A 118 23.59 -12.98 -6.11
CA LEU A 118 23.43 -12.46 -7.49
C LEU A 118 23.29 -10.94 -7.51
N LEU A 119 22.53 -10.36 -6.58
CA LEU A 119 22.41 -8.91 -6.44
C LEU A 119 23.76 -8.26 -6.09
N LEU A 120 24.52 -8.87 -5.19
CA LEU A 120 25.87 -8.41 -4.83
C LEU A 120 26.81 -8.44 -6.04
N MET A 121 26.77 -9.53 -6.82
CA MET A 121 27.53 -9.64 -8.07
C MET A 121 27.13 -8.56 -9.09
N ALA A 122 25.83 -8.24 -9.18
CA ALA A 122 25.33 -7.18 -10.06
C ALA A 122 25.79 -5.78 -9.61
N VAL A 123 25.88 -5.54 -8.29
CA VAL A 123 26.40 -4.29 -7.71
C VAL A 123 27.92 -4.18 -7.95
N MET A 124 28.66 -5.27 -7.76
CA MET A 124 30.12 -5.31 -7.92
C MET A 124 30.57 -5.46 -9.39
N SER A 125 29.62 -5.61 -10.31
CA SER A 125 29.92 -5.73 -11.73
C SER A 125 30.63 -4.47 -12.25
N PRO A 126 31.67 -4.62 -13.08
CA PRO A 126 32.37 -3.48 -13.71
C PRO A 126 31.45 -2.63 -14.61
N TRP A 127 30.27 -3.15 -14.94
CA TRP A 127 29.26 -2.44 -15.74
C TRP A 127 28.32 -1.55 -14.93
N ASN A 128 28.53 -1.46 -13.60
CA ASN A 128 27.70 -0.63 -12.69
C ASN A 128 26.19 -0.80 -12.89
N LEU A 129 25.72 -2.05 -13.08
CA LEU A 129 24.33 -2.34 -13.44
C LEU A 129 23.30 -1.78 -12.46
N LEU A 130 23.63 -1.73 -11.16
CA LEU A 130 22.72 -1.28 -10.09
C LEU A 130 23.22 0.01 -9.40
N LEU A 131 24.43 0.47 -9.70
CA LEU A 131 24.98 1.73 -9.21
C LEU A 131 24.80 2.85 -10.23
N GLY A 132 24.84 4.10 -9.78
CA GLY A 132 24.81 5.25 -10.68
C GLY A 132 26.06 5.34 -11.54
N VAL A 133 26.01 6.12 -12.62
CA VAL A 133 27.10 6.29 -13.60
C VAL A 133 28.45 6.69 -12.96
N GLY A 134 28.41 7.33 -11.77
CA GLY A 134 29.62 7.69 -10.99
C GLY A 134 29.96 6.69 -9.88
N GLY A 135 29.35 5.49 -9.81
CA GLY A 135 29.59 4.49 -8.76
C GLY A 135 28.96 4.86 -7.40
N GLY A 136 28.19 5.94 -7.32
CA GLY A 136 27.53 6.38 -6.11
C GLY A 136 26.21 5.67 -5.85
N PHE A 137 25.82 5.56 -4.56
CA PHE A 137 24.52 5.01 -4.15
C PHE A 137 23.37 6.01 -4.31
N ALA A 138 23.63 7.31 -4.11
CA ALA A 138 22.63 8.35 -4.24
C ALA A 138 22.12 8.46 -5.69
N GLY A 139 20.80 8.34 -5.90
CA GLY A 139 20.18 8.37 -7.22
C GLY A 139 20.43 7.11 -8.08
N SER A 140 21.01 6.05 -7.49
CA SER A 140 21.24 4.78 -8.20
C SER A 140 19.93 4.02 -8.47
N PRO A 141 19.87 3.18 -9.53
CA PRO A 141 18.75 2.28 -9.78
C PRO A 141 18.42 1.38 -8.59
N LEU A 142 19.42 1.00 -7.79
CA LEU A 142 19.27 0.23 -6.57
C LEU A 142 18.47 1.00 -5.52
N MET A 143 18.76 2.28 -5.34
CA MET A 143 18.05 3.12 -4.37
C MET A 143 16.63 3.46 -4.84
N GLN A 144 16.43 3.70 -6.12
CA GLN A 144 15.11 3.96 -6.69
C GLN A 144 14.25 2.69 -6.76
N GLY A 145 14.88 1.53 -7.03
CA GLY A 145 14.21 0.23 -7.18
C GLY A 145 14.17 -0.63 -5.90
N TRP A 146 14.48 -0.10 -4.72
CA TRP A 146 14.58 -0.87 -3.48
C TRP A 146 13.32 -1.70 -3.17
N LEU A 147 12.13 -1.15 -3.46
CA LEU A 147 10.86 -1.82 -3.24
C LEU A 147 10.67 -3.02 -4.19
N VAL A 148 11.12 -2.88 -5.45
CA VAL A 148 11.10 -3.98 -6.43
C VAL A 148 12.06 -5.09 -6.00
N ILE A 149 13.24 -4.73 -5.50
CA ILE A 149 14.21 -5.70 -4.98
C ILE A 149 13.64 -6.44 -3.78
N LEU A 150 13.02 -5.71 -2.85
CA LEU A 150 12.33 -6.29 -1.70
C LEU A 150 11.22 -7.25 -2.13
N PHE A 151 10.40 -6.84 -3.11
CA PHE A 151 9.36 -7.68 -3.70
C PHE A 151 9.95 -8.98 -4.28
N LEU A 152 11.02 -8.88 -5.06
CA LEU A 152 11.70 -10.05 -5.63
C LEU A 152 12.25 -10.98 -4.53
N CYS A 153 12.91 -10.44 -3.50
CA CYS A 153 13.40 -11.24 -2.38
C CYS A 153 12.27 -12.03 -1.70
N ILE A 154 11.17 -11.35 -1.40
CA ILE A 154 10.01 -11.98 -0.76
C ILE A 154 9.34 -12.98 -1.69
N PHE A 155 9.23 -12.67 -2.98
CA PHE A 155 8.71 -13.58 -4.01
C PHE A 155 9.49 -14.89 -4.04
N PHE A 156 10.82 -14.84 -4.17
CA PHE A 156 11.65 -16.04 -4.24
C PHE A 156 11.57 -16.87 -2.95
N VAL A 157 11.62 -16.22 -1.78
CA VAL A 157 11.46 -16.86 -0.48
C VAL A 157 10.10 -17.56 -0.37
N ALA A 158 9.02 -16.83 -0.69
CA ALA A 158 7.66 -17.33 -0.53
C ALA A 158 7.34 -18.46 -1.51
N VAL A 159 7.77 -18.34 -2.78
CA VAL A 159 7.57 -19.38 -3.78
C VAL A 159 8.36 -20.64 -3.42
N THR A 160 9.65 -20.51 -3.10
CA THR A 160 10.49 -21.65 -2.70
C THR A 160 9.93 -22.35 -1.46
N TYR A 161 9.53 -21.58 -0.44
CA TYR A 161 8.90 -22.12 0.74
C TYR A 161 7.57 -22.82 0.41
N GLY A 162 6.72 -22.20 -0.37
CA GLY A 162 5.40 -22.73 -0.74
C GLY A 162 5.49 -24.02 -1.54
N VAL A 163 6.45 -24.14 -2.45
CA VAL A 163 6.71 -25.36 -3.24
C VAL A 163 7.24 -26.48 -2.35
N VAL A 164 8.26 -26.22 -1.52
CA VAL A 164 8.87 -27.24 -0.66
C VAL A 164 7.93 -27.69 0.46
N TYR A 165 7.12 -26.79 0.99
CA TYR A 165 6.11 -27.11 1.99
C TYR A 165 4.89 -27.85 1.40
N GLY A 166 4.64 -27.68 0.08
CA GLY A 166 3.56 -28.33 -0.64
C GLY A 166 2.28 -27.49 -0.78
N ASN A 167 2.32 -26.20 -0.42
CA ASN A 167 1.21 -25.26 -0.63
C ASN A 167 1.05 -24.87 -2.11
N PHE A 168 2.16 -24.76 -2.84
CA PHE A 168 2.17 -24.50 -4.27
C PHE A 168 2.55 -25.77 -5.02
N ARG A 169 1.62 -26.37 -5.75
CA ARG A 169 1.82 -27.56 -6.58
C ARG A 169 2.02 -27.22 -8.05
N SER A 170 1.52 -26.06 -8.46
CA SER A 170 1.64 -25.56 -9.81
C SER A 170 1.92 -24.05 -9.83
N ALA A 171 2.40 -23.54 -10.97
CA ALA A 171 2.53 -22.11 -11.19
C ALA A 171 1.17 -21.37 -11.07
N MET A 172 0.08 -22.07 -11.39
CA MET A 172 -1.27 -21.53 -11.26
C MET A 172 -1.64 -21.24 -9.81
N ASP A 173 -1.21 -22.06 -8.86
CA ASP A 173 -1.47 -21.84 -7.43
C ASP A 173 -0.82 -20.54 -6.94
N VAL A 174 0.37 -20.23 -7.45
CA VAL A 174 1.07 -18.97 -7.16
C VAL A 174 0.28 -17.77 -7.69
N ILE A 175 -0.21 -17.87 -8.94
CA ILE A 175 -1.00 -16.81 -9.57
C ILE A 175 -2.34 -16.64 -8.86
N CYS A 176 -3.03 -17.73 -8.52
CA CYS A 176 -4.30 -17.68 -7.80
C CYS A 176 -4.14 -17.04 -6.41
N SER A 177 -3.08 -17.37 -5.68
CA SER A 177 -2.83 -16.76 -4.37
C SER A 177 -2.62 -15.24 -4.44
N LEU A 178 -2.03 -14.79 -5.55
CA LEU A 178 -1.91 -13.37 -5.86
C LEU A 178 -3.28 -12.75 -6.14
N GLY A 179 -4.05 -13.38 -7.05
CA GLY A 179 -5.38 -12.94 -7.44
C GLY A 179 -6.32 -12.77 -6.26
N ASP A 180 -6.37 -13.75 -5.35
CA ASP A 180 -7.20 -13.69 -4.14
C ASP A 180 -6.84 -12.49 -3.25
N THR A 181 -5.56 -12.14 -3.20
CA THR A 181 -5.12 -11.00 -2.40
C THR A 181 -5.44 -9.66 -3.08
N PHE A 182 -5.35 -9.61 -4.40
CA PHE A 182 -5.79 -8.42 -5.14
C PHE A 182 -7.30 -8.19 -5.00
N VAL A 183 -8.11 -9.23 -5.14
CA VAL A 183 -9.57 -9.14 -4.89
C VAL A 183 -9.86 -8.57 -3.50
N LEU A 184 -9.04 -8.93 -2.52
CA LEU A 184 -9.15 -8.40 -1.17
C LEU A 184 -8.77 -6.93 -1.06
N ALA A 185 -7.80 -6.47 -1.85
CA ALA A 185 -7.34 -5.10 -1.85
C ALA A 185 -8.27 -4.15 -2.64
N VAL A 186 -9.18 -4.69 -3.47
CA VAL A 186 -10.11 -3.89 -4.31
C VAL A 186 -10.81 -2.76 -3.54
N PRO A 187 -11.41 -2.97 -2.35
CA PRO A 187 -12.04 -1.87 -1.64
C PRO A 187 -11.08 -0.75 -1.26
N GLY A 188 -9.83 -1.10 -0.89
CA GLY A 188 -8.76 -0.14 -0.63
C GLY A 188 -8.37 0.64 -1.89
N ILE A 189 -8.21 -0.06 -3.02
CA ILE A 189 -7.88 0.55 -4.31
C ILE A 189 -8.97 1.54 -4.73
N ILE A 190 -10.25 1.17 -4.57
CA ILE A 190 -11.37 2.06 -4.87
C ILE A 190 -11.34 3.31 -3.97
N ALA A 191 -10.96 3.17 -2.70
CA ALA A 191 -10.86 4.28 -1.76
C ALA A 191 -9.71 5.26 -2.10
N VAL A 192 -8.65 4.78 -2.75
CA VAL A 192 -7.51 5.63 -3.16
C VAL A 192 -7.93 6.68 -4.20
N VAL A 193 -8.90 6.38 -5.05
CA VAL A 193 -9.37 7.33 -6.09
C VAL A 193 -9.92 8.63 -5.48
N PRO A 194 -10.93 8.61 -4.59
CA PRO A 194 -11.38 9.84 -3.93
C PRO A 194 -10.33 10.42 -2.99
N ALA A 195 -9.44 9.62 -2.40
CA ALA A 195 -8.32 10.12 -1.60
C ALA A 195 -7.37 11.01 -2.42
N ALA A 196 -7.03 10.61 -3.64
CA ALA A 196 -6.23 11.43 -4.55
C ALA A 196 -6.92 12.76 -4.86
N GLY A 197 -8.24 12.73 -5.06
CA GLY A 197 -9.04 13.94 -5.23
C GLY A 197 -8.99 14.87 -4.01
N ILE A 198 -9.01 14.32 -2.79
CA ILE A 198 -8.88 15.10 -1.54
C ILE A 198 -7.52 15.81 -1.50
N ILE A 199 -6.42 15.08 -1.72
CA ILE A 199 -5.07 15.65 -1.72
C ILE A 199 -4.95 16.77 -2.74
N ALA A 200 -5.39 16.54 -3.98
CA ALA A 200 -5.35 17.54 -5.03
C ALA A 200 -6.20 18.78 -4.69
N CYS A 201 -7.38 18.60 -4.08
CA CYS A 201 -8.20 19.73 -3.62
C CYS A 201 -7.52 20.54 -2.51
N LEU A 202 -6.87 19.88 -1.55
CA LEU A 202 -6.14 20.55 -0.47
C LEU A 202 -4.93 21.33 -1.00
N GLU A 203 -4.25 20.79 -2.01
CA GLU A 203 -3.13 21.45 -2.68
C GLU A 203 -3.62 22.69 -3.46
N TYR A 204 -4.68 22.53 -4.25
CA TYR A 204 -5.26 23.63 -5.03
C TYR A 204 -5.77 24.78 -4.16
N THR A 205 -6.43 24.47 -3.04
CA THR A 205 -6.96 25.49 -2.11
C THR A 205 -5.86 26.27 -1.37
N GLY A 206 -4.58 25.85 -1.48
CA GLY A 206 -3.47 26.49 -0.78
C GLY A 206 -3.40 26.19 0.72
N ILE A 207 -4.19 25.22 1.23
CA ILE A 207 -4.19 24.85 2.65
C ILE A 207 -2.79 24.38 3.09
N PHE A 208 -2.10 23.57 2.28
CA PHE A 208 -0.74 23.14 2.61
C PHE A 208 0.25 24.31 2.67
N ALA A 209 0.10 25.30 1.81
CA ALA A 209 0.91 26.52 1.84
C ALA A 209 0.60 27.38 3.09
N ALA A 210 -0.66 27.45 3.52
CA ALA A 210 -1.07 28.15 4.73
C ALA A 210 -0.45 27.52 5.99
N PHE A 211 -0.21 26.21 6.01
CA PHE A 211 0.51 25.49 7.08
C PHE A 211 2.01 25.45 6.88
N ASN A 212 2.58 26.12 5.87
CA ASN A 212 4.00 26.10 5.51
C ASN A 212 4.55 24.66 5.33
N MET A 213 3.76 23.74 4.81
CA MET A 213 4.19 22.36 4.56
C MET A 213 5.15 22.33 3.37
N LEU A 214 6.26 21.61 3.54
CA LEU A 214 7.20 21.35 2.44
C LEU A 214 6.63 20.29 1.48
N PRO A 215 7.04 20.28 0.20
CA PRO A 215 6.59 19.25 -0.76
C PRO A 215 6.84 17.82 -0.27
N GLU A 216 7.91 17.59 0.48
CA GLU A 216 8.24 16.29 1.08
C GLU A 216 7.20 15.90 2.16
N ASP A 217 6.75 16.84 2.98
CA ASP A 217 5.73 16.60 4.01
C ASP A 217 4.37 16.29 3.38
N ILE A 218 4.04 16.97 2.28
CA ILE A 218 2.80 16.73 1.51
C ILE A 218 2.82 15.32 0.93
N ALA A 219 3.95 14.86 0.39
CA ALA A 219 4.10 13.51 -0.13
C ALA A 219 3.91 12.44 0.97
N VAL A 220 4.52 12.63 2.14
CA VAL A 220 4.36 11.74 3.28
C VAL A 220 2.90 11.73 3.77
N PHE A 221 2.26 12.89 3.83
CA PHE A 221 0.85 13.00 4.20
C PHE A 221 -0.05 12.25 3.21
N ALA A 222 0.19 12.40 1.90
CA ALA A 222 -0.53 11.69 0.86
C ALA A 222 -0.37 10.17 0.98
N ASP A 223 0.85 9.67 1.21
CA ASP A 223 1.13 8.25 1.40
C ASP A 223 0.38 7.67 2.61
N ILE A 224 0.31 8.43 3.71
CA ILE A 224 -0.47 8.04 4.90
C ILE A 224 -1.96 7.94 4.54
N VAL A 225 -2.52 8.94 3.87
CA VAL A 225 -3.93 8.96 3.46
C VAL A 225 -4.24 7.77 2.53
N TYR A 226 -3.36 7.43 1.60
CA TYR A 226 -3.53 6.26 0.74
C TYR A 226 -3.41 4.93 1.48
N ALA A 227 -2.64 4.87 2.57
CA ALA A 227 -2.47 3.64 3.37
C ALA A 227 -3.66 3.34 4.30
N ILE A 228 -4.40 4.35 4.76
CA ILE A 228 -5.50 4.20 5.72
C ILE A 228 -6.54 3.14 5.30
N PRO A 229 -7.06 3.12 4.05
CA PRO A 229 -8.05 2.12 3.64
C PRO A 229 -7.55 0.68 3.75
N PHE A 230 -6.28 0.45 3.42
CA PHE A 230 -5.67 -0.88 3.51
C PHE A 230 -5.47 -1.31 4.96
N LEU A 231 -5.04 -0.38 5.84
CA LEU A 231 -4.94 -0.64 7.29
C LEU A 231 -6.30 -0.97 7.88
N TYR A 232 -7.34 -0.24 7.51
CA TYR A 232 -8.72 -0.52 7.94
C TYR A 232 -9.17 -1.92 7.54
N ILE A 233 -8.94 -2.34 6.29
CA ILE A 233 -9.27 -3.68 5.80
C ILE A 233 -8.53 -4.77 6.61
N ILE A 234 -7.26 -4.54 6.93
CA ILE A 234 -6.46 -5.47 7.72
C ILE A 234 -7.01 -5.59 9.15
N LEU A 235 -7.37 -4.47 9.76
CA LEU A 235 -7.93 -4.43 11.12
C LEU A 235 -9.31 -5.11 11.17
N LEU A 236 -10.20 -4.80 10.24
CA LEU A 236 -11.53 -5.40 10.16
C LEU A 236 -11.44 -6.93 10.10
N ARG A 237 -10.56 -7.45 9.25
CA ARG A 237 -10.31 -8.89 9.16
C ARG A 237 -9.74 -9.52 10.42
N ARG A 238 -8.96 -8.77 11.18
CA ARG A 238 -8.45 -9.28 12.47
C ARG A 238 -9.59 -9.44 13.48
N ILE A 239 -10.52 -8.50 13.47
CA ILE A 239 -11.70 -8.52 14.36
C ILE A 239 -12.59 -9.69 13.97
N GLU A 240 -12.99 -9.81 12.70
CA GLU A 240 -13.82 -10.92 12.21
C GLU A 240 -13.23 -12.30 12.57
N LYS A 241 -11.93 -12.47 12.37
CA LYS A 241 -11.28 -13.74 12.70
C LYS A 241 -11.25 -14.03 14.20
N LYS A 242 -11.21 -13.01 15.05
CA LYS A 242 -11.25 -13.19 16.50
C LYS A 242 -12.64 -13.59 16.97
N ASP A 243 -13.68 -13.04 16.35
CA ASP A 243 -15.07 -13.38 16.66
C ASP A 243 -15.39 -14.82 16.24
N GLU A 244 -14.90 -15.29 15.08
CA GLU A 244 -15.04 -16.68 14.64
C GLU A 244 -14.40 -17.66 15.64
N THR A 245 -13.16 -17.36 16.11
CA THR A 245 -12.48 -18.24 17.08
C THR A 245 -13.12 -18.23 18.45
N GLY A 246 -13.73 -17.13 18.87
CA GLY A 246 -14.46 -17.04 20.16
C GLY A 246 -15.79 -17.80 20.16
N ILE A 247 -16.44 -17.94 19.01
CA ILE A 247 -17.71 -18.72 18.88
C ILE A 247 -17.40 -20.22 18.92
N ASP A 248 -16.32 -20.66 18.26
CA ASP A 248 -15.89 -22.07 18.26
C ASP A 248 -15.52 -22.58 19.66
N ASP A 249 -14.96 -21.71 20.52
CA ASP A 249 -14.61 -22.03 21.90
C ASP A 249 -15.88 -22.17 22.82
N ILE A 250 -16.98 -21.46 22.50
CA ILE A 250 -18.25 -21.53 23.24
C ILE A 250 -19.06 -22.75 22.82
N GLU A 251 -18.98 -23.14 21.55
CA GLU A 251 -19.76 -24.30 21.03
C GLU A 251 -19.12 -25.64 21.43
N ASN A 252 -17.87 -25.65 21.84
CA ASN A 252 -17.12 -26.83 22.32
C ASN A 252 -17.01 -26.93 23.85
N SER A 253 -17.63 -26.02 24.61
CA SER A 253 -17.72 -26.04 26.08
C SER A 253 -19.09 -26.51 26.57
#